data_f0ceb425748dee90c4612ae1260535e0
#
_entry.id   f0ceb425748dee90c4612ae1260535e0
#
_cell.length_a   1.000
_cell.length_b   1.000
_cell.length_c   1.000
_cell.angle_alpha   90.00
_cell.angle_beta   90.00
_cell.angle_gamma   90.00
#
_symmetry.space_group_name_H-M   'P 1'
#
loop_
_entity.id
_entity.type
_entity.pdbx_description
1 polymer ?
#
loop_
_entity_poly.entity_id
_entity_poly.type
_entity_poly.pdbx_seq_one_letter_code
_entity_poly.pdbx_strand_id
1 'polypeptide(L)'
;VSKILIFTILFSVSFSQTVIGEGMFGQELLDYVVENYKTSTTLGYGNARDVLYGTIDLQEGDQLSCVYSGFTITLDVTQDPSTNAYNQGVNCEHTWPQSMGADQEPQKSDLHHLYPCKSNVNSSRGNHPYSEIIDIETDTWYRNDYSQNSVPNEFIDEYAEKLNGANPAFEPREDHKGNASRAMFYFYAMYQQAADSNFWDTQKT
;
A
#
# COMPACT_ATOMS: atom_id res chain seq x y z
N VAL A 1 -2.06 -61.82 -15.58
CA VAL A 1 -2.45 -60.39 -15.64
C VAL A 1 -2.23 -59.80 -14.25
N SER A 2 -1.12 -59.07 -14.06
CA SER A 2 -0.75 -58.46 -12.79
C SER A 2 -1.55 -57.15 -12.60
N LYS A 3 -2.35 -57.03 -11.53
CA LYS A 3 -3.05 -55.78 -11.18
C LYS A 3 -2.08 -54.90 -10.39
N ILE A 4 -1.67 -53.79 -10.99
CA ILE A 4 -0.91 -52.74 -10.30
C ILE A 4 -1.91 -51.93 -9.48
N LEU A 5 -1.75 -51.95 -8.16
CA LEU A 5 -2.52 -51.13 -7.23
C LEU A 5 -1.78 -49.78 -7.09
N ILE A 6 -2.33 -48.72 -7.66
CA ILE A 6 -1.80 -47.35 -7.50
C ILE A 6 -2.34 -46.79 -6.17
N PHE A 7 -1.45 -46.63 -5.21
CA PHE A 7 -1.75 -45.91 -3.95
C PHE A 7 -1.57 -44.39 -4.20
N THR A 8 -2.66 -43.66 -4.25
CA THR A 8 -2.62 -42.21 -4.28
C THR A 8 -2.52 -41.71 -2.82
N ILE A 9 -1.35 -41.21 -2.42
CA ILE A 9 -1.16 -40.57 -1.12
C ILE A 9 -1.65 -39.15 -1.25
N LEU A 10 -2.79 -38.83 -0.64
CA LEU A 10 -3.28 -37.46 -0.47
C LEU A 10 -2.48 -36.81 0.67
N PHE A 11 -1.60 -35.87 0.33
CA PHE A 11 -1.01 -34.97 1.29
C PHE A 11 -2.04 -33.87 1.63
N SER A 12 -2.67 -33.92 2.78
CA SER A 12 -3.40 -32.81 3.35
C SER A 12 -2.42 -31.86 4.01
N VAL A 13 -2.20 -30.69 3.41
CA VAL A 13 -1.47 -29.59 4.06
C VAL A 13 -2.45 -28.89 5.00
N SER A 14 -2.33 -29.17 6.29
CA SER A 14 -3.04 -28.42 7.34
C SER A 14 -2.29 -27.12 7.59
N PHE A 15 -2.85 -26.00 7.19
CA PHE A 15 -2.41 -24.70 7.68
C PHE A 15 -2.95 -24.53 9.10
N SER A 16 -2.08 -24.58 10.09
CA SER A 16 -2.45 -24.19 11.46
C SER A 16 -2.60 -22.67 11.47
N GLN A 17 -3.81 -22.18 11.61
CA GLN A 17 -4.06 -20.78 11.91
C GLN A 17 -3.86 -20.56 13.41
N THR A 18 -2.97 -19.64 13.75
CA THR A 18 -2.83 -19.19 15.14
C THR A 18 -3.85 -18.08 15.37
N VAL A 19 -4.74 -18.30 16.34
CA VAL A 19 -5.68 -17.25 16.75
C VAL A 19 -4.90 -16.22 17.57
N ILE A 20 -4.95 -14.96 17.15
CA ILE A 20 -4.33 -13.84 17.84
C ILE A 20 -5.40 -13.20 18.73
N GLY A 21 -5.10 -13.01 20.03
CA GLY A 21 -6.02 -12.40 20.98
C GLY A 21 -7.32 -13.17 21.16
N GLU A 22 -7.25 -14.51 21.32
CA GLU A 22 -8.44 -15.36 21.49
C GLU A 22 -9.36 -14.84 22.61
N GLY A 23 -10.63 -14.59 22.28
CA GLY A 23 -11.63 -14.07 23.20
C GLY A 23 -11.54 -12.56 23.47
N MET A 24 -10.54 -11.86 22.95
CA MET A 24 -10.41 -10.41 23.06
C MET A 24 -11.19 -9.70 21.96
N PHE A 25 -11.69 -8.50 22.23
CA PHE A 25 -12.38 -7.65 21.26
C PHE A 25 -12.29 -6.16 21.65
N GLY A 26 -12.61 -5.28 20.70
CA GLY A 26 -12.58 -3.84 20.92
C GLY A 26 -11.20 -3.33 21.34
N GLN A 27 -11.14 -2.45 22.33
CA GLN A 27 -9.89 -1.82 22.77
C GLN A 27 -8.90 -2.84 23.36
N GLU A 28 -9.38 -3.87 24.09
CA GLU A 28 -8.52 -4.91 24.66
C GLU A 28 -7.72 -5.66 23.58
N LEU A 29 -8.38 -6.05 22.47
CA LEU A 29 -7.71 -6.69 21.35
C LEU A 29 -6.72 -5.72 20.69
N LEU A 30 -7.08 -4.46 20.54
CA LEU A 30 -6.23 -3.45 19.94
C LEU A 30 -4.97 -3.20 20.78
N ASP A 31 -5.10 -3.05 22.09
CA ASP A 31 -3.98 -2.89 23.01
C ASP A 31 -3.04 -4.11 22.95
N TYR A 32 -3.62 -5.31 22.94
CA TYR A 32 -2.86 -6.55 22.80
C TYR A 32 -2.07 -6.60 21.48
N VAL A 33 -2.70 -6.23 20.36
CA VAL A 33 -2.03 -6.21 19.03
C VAL A 33 -0.90 -5.18 19.02
N VAL A 34 -1.12 -3.99 19.57
CA VAL A 34 -0.07 -2.95 19.69
C VAL A 34 1.10 -3.44 20.53
N GLU A 35 0.83 -4.01 21.69
CA GLU A 35 1.88 -4.47 22.60
C GLU A 35 2.76 -5.58 21.99
N ASN A 36 2.15 -6.49 21.23
CA ASN A 36 2.84 -7.69 20.72
C ASN A 36 3.36 -7.56 19.28
N TYR A 37 2.81 -6.66 18.47
CA TYR A 37 3.10 -6.61 17.02
C TYR A 37 3.55 -5.24 16.50
N LYS A 38 3.47 -4.18 17.31
CA LYS A 38 4.00 -2.89 16.90
C LYS A 38 5.52 -2.98 16.68
N THR A 39 5.99 -2.45 15.56
CA THR A 39 7.43 -2.40 15.32
C THR A 39 8.15 -1.61 16.41
N SER A 40 9.24 -2.17 16.94
CA SER A 40 10.11 -1.52 17.92
C SER A 40 11.36 -0.92 17.27
N THR A 41 11.56 -1.17 15.97
CA THR A 41 12.77 -0.78 15.25
C THR A 41 12.43 0.04 14.03
N THR A 42 13.08 1.19 13.86
CA THR A 42 12.98 1.99 12.64
C THR A 42 14.31 1.96 11.91
N LEU A 43 14.24 1.97 10.58
CA LEU A 43 15.42 2.03 9.73
C LEU A 43 15.87 3.48 9.48
N GLY A 44 15.03 4.47 9.83
CA GLY A 44 15.12 5.83 9.34
C GLY A 44 14.71 5.93 7.87
N TYR A 45 14.12 7.04 7.48
CA TYR A 45 13.40 7.16 6.20
C TYR A 45 14.25 6.88 4.96
N GLY A 46 15.54 7.23 4.96
CA GLY A 46 16.44 6.90 3.85
C GLY A 46 16.58 5.40 3.66
N ASN A 47 17.05 4.70 4.69
CA ASN A 47 17.26 3.26 4.64
C ASN A 47 15.94 2.47 4.45
N ALA A 48 14.83 2.99 4.99
CA ALA A 48 13.52 2.37 4.77
C ALA A 48 13.15 2.32 3.28
N ARG A 49 13.38 3.41 2.53
CA ARG A 49 13.15 3.44 1.09
C ARG A 49 14.10 2.53 0.32
N ASP A 50 15.37 2.44 0.74
CA ASP A 50 16.34 1.57 0.09
C ASP A 50 15.96 0.10 0.26
N VAL A 51 15.53 -0.29 1.46
CA VAL A 51 15.02 -1.65 1.73
C VAL A 51 13.71 -1.92 0.98
N LEU A 52 12.80 -0.94 0.97
CA LEU A 52 11.52 -1.05 0.25
C LEU A 52 11.75 -1.32 -1.24
N TYR A 53 12.55 -0.49 -1.90
CA TYR A 53 12.73 -0.56 -3.35
C TYR A 53 13.72 -1.64 -3.79
N GLY A 54 14.80 -1.82 -3.03
CA GLY A 54 15.87 -2.76 -3.40
C GLY A 54 15.65 -4.19 -2.92
N THR A 55 14.63 -4.44 -2.10
CA THR A 55 14.43 -5.76 -1.49
C THR A 55 12.96 -6.18 -1.44
N ILE A 56 12.08 -5.36 -0.83
CA ILE A 56 10.70 -5.78 -0.53
C ILE A 56 9.84 -5.76 -1.80
N ASP A 57 9.88 -4.65 -2.54
CA ASP A 57 9.06 -4.44 -3.74
C ASP A 57 9.85 -4.68 -5.04
N LEU A 58 11.11 -5.08 -4.93
CA LEU A 58 11.91 -5.46 -6.10
C LEU A 58 11.37 -6.74 -6.71
N GLN A 59 11.03 -6.67 -7.98
CA GLN A 59 10.50 -7.78 -8.77
C GLN A 59 11.59 -8.42 -9.65
N GLU A 60 11.25 -9.55 -10.27
CA GLU A 60 12.13 -10.22 -11.23
C GLU A 60 12.57 -9.27 -12.34
N GLY A 61 13.84 -9.31 -12.71
CA GLY A 61 14.43 -8.41 -13.70
C GLY A 61 14.68 -7.00 -13.19
N ASP A 62 14.88 -6.87 -11.88
CA ASP A 62 15.17 -5.61 -11.19
C ASP A 62 14.07 -4.54 -11.39
N GLN A 63 12.83 -4.99 -11.58
CA GLN A 63 11.70 -4.10 -11.80
C GLN A 63 11.12 -3.59 -10.48
N LEU A 64 10.68 -2.32 -10.50
CA LEU A 64 9.96 -1.68 -9.42
C LEU A 64 8.67 -1.05 -9.97
N SER A 65 7.52 -1.51 -9.51
CA SER A 65 6.20 -1.08 -9.99
C SER A 65 5.52 -0.15 -8.99
N CYS A 66 4.97 0.95 -9.49
CA CYS A 66 4.24 1.94 -8.71
C CYS A 66 2.81 1.49 -8.44
N VAL A 67 2.39 1.53 -7.17
CA VAL A 67 1.13 0.93 -6.70
C VAL A 67 -0.14 1.58 -7.24
N TYR A 68 -0.13 2.87 -7.60
CA TYR A 68 -1.35 3.53 -8.08
C TYR A 68 -1.51 3.49 -9.60
N SER A 69 -0.43 3.61 -10.35
CA SER A 69 -0.54 3.68 -11.81
C SER A 69 -0.03 2.45 -12.54
N GLY A 70 0.67 1.55 -11.85
CA GLY A 70 1.36 0.44 -12.50
C GLY A 70 2.61 0.86 -13.29
N PHE A 71 3.02 2.14 -13.20
CA PHE A 71 4.26 2.60 -13.81
C PHE A 71 5.44 1.81 -13.28
N THR A 72 6.20 1.20 -14.17
CA THR A 72 7.28 0.29 -13.81
C THR A 72 8.60 0.83 -14.36
N ILE A 73 9.62 0.81 -13.51
CA ILE A 73 11.00 1.15 -13.87
C ILE A 73 11.90 -0.06 -13.65
N THR A 74 13.09 -0.04 -14.25
CA THR A 74 14.15 -1.01 -13.94
C THR A 74 15.22 -0.32 -13.10
N LEU A 75 15.51 -0.87 -11.93
CA LEU A 75 16.56 -0.34 -11.06
C LEU A 75 17.93 -0.77 -11.55
N ASP A 76 18.88 0.16 -11.50
CA ASP A 76 20.30 -0.16 -11.58
C ASP A 76 20.77 -0.60 -10.18
N VAL A 77 20.87 -1.91 -9.97
CA VAL A 77 21.24 -2.51 -8.68
C VAL A 77 22.66 -2.15 -8.19
N THR A 78 23.44 -1.46 -9.02
CA THR A 78 24.77 -0.94 -8.63
C THR A 78 24.70 0.43 -7.98
N GLN A 79 23.51 1.06 -8.00
CA GLN A 79 23.26 2.38 -7.42
C GLN A 79 22.44 2.25 -6.13
N ASP A 80 22.40 3.35 -5.37
CA ASP A 80 21.49 3.49 -4.23
C ASP A 80 20.03 3.37 -4.72
N PRO A 81 19.22 2.43 -4.18
CA PRO A 81 17.90 2.12 -4.72
C PRO A 81 16.95 3.31 -4.71
N SER A 82 16.90 4.08 -3.61
CA SER A 82 15.97 5.21 -3.50
C SER A 82 16.38 6.39 -4.38
N THR A 83 17.67 6.62 -4.54
CA THR A 83 18.19 7.64 -5.47
C THR A 83 17.93 7.24 -6.92
N ASN A 84 18.16 5.98 -7.29
CA ASN A 84 17.92 5.49 -8.64
C ASN A 84 16.42 5.57 -9.00
N ALA A 85 15.55 5.15 -8.10
CA ALA A 85 14.10 5.25 -8.26
C ALA A 85 13.64 6.72 -8.43
N TYR A 86 14.16 7.62 -7.59
CA TYR A 86 13.83 9.04 -7.65
C TYR A 86 14.22 9.67 -8.99
N ASN A 87 15.41 9.36 -9.50
CA ASN A 87 15.89 9.85 -10.80
C ASN A 87 15.03 9.36 -11.98
N GLN A 88 14.32 8.24 -11.79
CA GLN A 88 13.37 7.68 -12.77
C GLN A 88 11.90 8.10 -12.50
N GLY A 89 11.67 9.05 -11.60
CA GLY A 89 10.35 9.62 -11.34
C GLY A 89 9.50 8.84 -10.35
N VAL A 90 10.12 7.98 -9.54
CA VAL A 90 9.45 7.23 -8.46
C VAL A 90 9.83 7.82 -7.10
N ASN A 91 8.84 8.05 -6.25
CA ASN A 91 9.03 8.43 -4.85
C ASN A 91 8.26 7.50 -3.91
N CYS A 92 8.33 7.78 -2.62
CA CYS A 92 7.67 6.96 -1.60
C CYS A 92 6.30 7.53 -1.27
N GLU A 93 5.29 6.73 -1.47
CA GLU A 93 3.94 6.99 -0.96
C GLU A 93 3.85 6.62 0.51
N HIS A 94 3.26 7.52 1.30
CA HIS A 94 2.76 7.23 2.63
C HIS A 94 1.26 7.02 2.54
N THR A 95 0.80 5.77 2.59
CA THR A 95 -0.65 5.45 2.52
C THR A 95 -1.42 6.22 3.59
N TRP A 96 -0.92 6.26 4.82
CA TRP A 96 -1.32 7.27 5.81
C TRP A 96 -0.48 8.54 5.60
N PRO A 97 -1.09 9.67 5.22
CA PRO A 97 -0.33 10.86 4.85
C PRO A 97 0.54 11.41 5.98
N GLN A 98 1.73 11.90 5.63
CA GLN A 98 2.60 12.55 6.61
C GLN A 98 1.89 13.71 7.32
N SER A 99 1.14 14.53 6.60
CA SER A 99 0.39 15.66 7.17
C SER A 99 -0.74 15.24 8.13
N MET A 100 -1.06 13.95 8.19
CA MET A 100 -2.12 13.39 9.05
C MET A 100 -1.55 12.51 10.19
N GLY A 101 -0.26 12.66 10.51
CA GLY A 101 0.39 12.02 11.64
C GLY A 101 1.54 11.05 11.32
N ALA A 102 1.91 10.90 10.05
CA ALA A 102 3.04 10.06 9.64
C ALA A 102 4.33 10.84 9.35
N ASP A 103 4.50 12.06 9.88
CA ASP A 103 5.65 12.92 9.60
C ASP A 103 6.84 12.70 10.55
N GLN A 104 6.62 12.03 11.69
CA GLN A 104 7.64 11.75 12.70
C GLN A 104 8.01 10.26 12.73
N GLU A 105 9.21 9.95 13.26
CA GLU A 105 9.57 8.55 13.56
C GLU A 105 8.82 8.05 14.80
N PRO A 106 8.42 6.78 14.86
CA PRO A 106 8.68 5.70 13.90
C PRO A 106 7.72 5.66 12.69
N GLN A 107 6.64 6.42 12.70
CA GLN A 107 5.58 6.38 11.70
C GLN A 107 6.09 6.65 10.28
N LYS A 108 7.01 7.61 10.16
CA LYS A 108 7.56 8.05 8.87
C LYS A 108 8.31 6.98 8.10
N SER A 109 8.92 6.05 8.84
CA SER A 109 9.79 5.01 8.27
C SER A 109 9.20 3.61 8.37
N ASP A 110 7.94 3.48 8.80
CA ASP A 110 7.31 2.19 8.96
C ASP A 110 6.89 1.62 7.60
N LEU A 111 7.54 0.54 7.20
CA LEU A 111 7.38 -0.10 5.90
C LEU A 111 5.98 -0.68 5.65
N HIS A 112 5.16 -0.87 6.68
CA HIS A 112 3.82 -1.44 6.53
C HIS A 112 2.81 -0.51 5.84
N HIS A 113 3.15 0.77 5.66
CA HIS A 113 2.31 1.73 4.96
C HIS A 113 3.07 2.56 3.91
N LEU A 114 4.29 2.13 3.55
CA LEU A 114 5.11 2.76 2.52
C LEU A 114 5.08 1.95 1.24
N TYR A 115 4.99 2.62 0.10
CA TYR A 115 4.95 1.99 -1.22
C TYR A 115 5.68 2.82 -2.28
N PRO A 116 6.20 2.19 -3.34
CA PRO A 116 6.71 2.93 -4.50
C PRO A 116 5.55 3.57 -5.27
N CYS A 117 5.68 4.83 -5.60
CA CYS A 117 4.68 5.56 -6.36
C CYS A 117 5.29 6.50 -7.38
N LYS A 118 4.64 6.66 -8.55
CA LYS A 118 5.04 7.66 -9.52
C LYS A 118 4.85 9.05 -8.92
N SER A 119 5.89 9.90 -8.98
CA SER A 119 5.96 11.16 -8.23
C SER A 119 4.79 12.12 -8.50
N ASN A 120 4.33 12.22 -9.76
CA ASN A 120 3.21 13.07 -10.09
C ASN A 120 1.86 12.49 -9.61
N VAL A 121 1.71 11.17 -9.58
CA VAL A 121 0.51 10.51 -9.07
C VAL A 121 0.44 10.61 -7.55
N ASN A 122 1.58 10.42 -6.87
CA ASN A 122 1.70 10.65 -5.43
C ASN A 122 1.34 12.10 -5.06
N SER A 123 1.91 13.07 -5.78
CA SER A 123 1.58 14.49 -5.59
C SER A 123 0.10 14.78 -5.84
N SER A 124 -0.50 14.10 -6.81
CA SER A 124 -1.92 14.23 -7.12
C SER A 124 -2.82 13.62 -6.04
N ARG A 125 -2.42 12.46 -5.49
CA ARG A 125 -3.11 11.87 -4.34
C ARG A 125 -3.05 12.81 -3.15
N GLY A 126 -1.88 13.37 -2.83
CA GLY A 126 -1.69 14.29 -1.72
C GLY A 126 -2.12 13.65 -0.39
N ASN A 127 -3.10 14.26 0.27
CA ASN A 127 -3.73 13.73 1.48
C ASN A 127 -5.23 13.47 1.30
N HIS A 128 -5.69 13.29 0.06
CA HIS A 128 -7.09 12.95 -0.19
C HIS A 128 -7.43 11.61 0.46
N PRO A 129 -8.63 11.47 1.06
CA PRO A 129 -9.10 10.19 1.56
C PRO A 129 -9.28 9.20 0.41
N TYR A 130 -9.14 7.92 0.72
CA TYR A 130 -9.54 6.89 -0.21
C TYR A 130 -11.04 6.71 -0.18
N SER A 131 -11.63 6.58 -1.35
CA SER A 131 -13.05 6.29 -1.52
C SER A 131 -13.27 5.70 -2.90
N GLU A 132 -14.32 4.95 -3.06
CA GLU A 132 -14.87 4.60 -4.36
C GLU A 132 -15.35 5.87 -5.06
N ILE A 133 -15.00 6.07 -6.31
CA ILE A 133 -15.39 7.22 -7.12
C ILE A 133 -16.30 6.75 -8.26
N ILE A 134 -17.41 7.44 -8.48
CA ILE A 134 -18.27 7.13 -9.63
C ILE A 134 -17.54 7.55 -10.91
N ASP A 135 -17.31 6.64 -11.84
CA ASP A 135 -16.48 6.81 -13.05
C ASP A 135 -16.73 8.12 -13.79
N ILE A 136 -18.01 8.49 -13.94
CA ILE A 136 -18.38 9.73 -14.67
C ILE A 136 -18.09 11.02 -13.88
N GLU A 137 -17.76 10.92 -12.58
CA GLU A 137 -17.39 12.02 -11.70
C GLU A 137 -15.87 12.16 -11.56
N THR A 138 -15.11 11.17 -12.04
CA THR A 138 -13.65 11.17 -11.96
C THR A 138 -13.04 12.25 -12.83
N ASP A 139 -12.27 13.14 -12.19
CA ASP A 139 -11.59 14.22 -12.87
C ASP A 139 -10.33 13.79 -13.61
N THR A 140 -9.60 12.82 -13.03
CA THR A 140 -8.33 12.35 -13.61
C THR A 140 -8.10 10.88 -13.33
N TRP A 141 -7.76 10.16 -14.37
CA TRP A 141 -7.40 8.74 -14.42
C TRP A 141 -5.91 8.58 -14.63
N TYR A 142 -5.24 7.74 -13.85
CA TYR A 142 -3.80 7.51 -13.92
C TYR A 142 -3.49 6.04 -14.22
N ARG A 143 -2.74 5.79 -15.30
CA ARG A 143 -2.23 4.45 -15.62
C ARG A 143 -0.86 4.53 -16.27
N ASN A 144 0.07 3.71 -15.84
CA ASN A 144 1.46 3.71 -16.29
C ASN A 144 2.09 5.10 -16.17
N ASP A 145 2.52 5.70 -17.27
CA ASP A 145 3.18 6.99 -17.33
C ASP A 145 2.28 8.13 -17.83
N TYR A 146 1.01 7.87 -18.10
CA TYR A 146 0.06 8.87 -18.62
C TYR A 146 -1.16 9.06 -17.71
N SER A 147 -1.94 10.08 -18.02
CA SER A 147 -3.22 10.37 -17.41
C SER A 147 -4.23 10.88 -18.42
N GLN A 148 -5.51 10.72 -18.13
CA GLN A 148 -6.62 11.22 -18.95
C GLN A 148 -7.77 11.73 -18.08
N ASN A 149 -8.66 12.55 -18.67
CA ASN A 149 -9.81 13.14 -17.98
C ASN A 149 -11.15 12.59 -18.47
N SER A 150 -11.14 11.53 -19.25
CA SER A 150 -12.33 10.81 -19.70
C SER A 150 -12.28 9.38 -19.19
N VAL A 151 -13.45 8.80 -18.96
CA VAL A 151 -13.58 7.39 -18.55
C VAL A 151 -12.82 6.50 -19.54
N PRO A 152 -11.93 5.61 -19.09
CA PRO A 152 -11.23 4.67 -19.95
C PRO A 152 -12.19 3.70 -20.63
N ASN A 153 -11.92 3.36 -21.88
CA ASN A 153 -12.71 2.36 -22.60
C ASN A 153 -12.26 0.92 -22.34
N GLU A 154 -11.01 0.77 -21.85
CA GLU A 154 -10.38 -0.54 -21.60
C GLU A 154 -9.52 -0.47 -20.35
N PHE A 155 -9.32 -1.60 -19.68
CA PHE A 155 -8.44 -1.75 -18.51
C PHE A 155 -8.80 -0.81 -17.34
N ILE A 156 -10.06 -0.52 -17.14
CA ILE A 156 -10.53 0.44 -16.14
C ILE A 156 -9.99 0.11 -14.74
N ASP A 157 -9.95 -1.17 -14.39
CA ASP A 157 -9.46 -1.68 -13.11
C ASP A 157 -7.95 -1.42 -12.86
N GLU A 158 -7.20 -1.05 -13.93
CA GLU A 158 -5.77 -0.75 -13.84
C GLU A 158 -5.50 0.74 -13.62
N TYR A 159 -6.53 1.58 -13.54
CA TYR A 159 -6.36 3.00 -13.26
C TYR A 159 -6.54 3.31 -11.78
N ALA A 160 -5.79 4.31 -11.32
CA ALA A 160 -6.16 5.05 -10.13
C ALA A 160 -6.93 6.30 -10.55
N GLU A 161 -7.82 6.75 -9.68
CA GLU A 161 -8.75 7.82 -9.96
C GLU A 161 -8.62 8.95 -8.96
N LYS A 162 -8.91 10.16 -9.41
CA LYS A 162 -8.96 11.33 -8.56
C LYS A 162 -10.21 12.14 -8.82
N LEU A 163 -10.89 12.48 -7.72
CA LEU A 163 -11.96 13.44 -7.66
C LEU A 163 -11.49 14.69 -6.91
N ASN A 164 -11.75 15.88 -7.47
CA ASN A 164 -11.46 17.16 -6.85
C ASN A 164 -12.76 17.77 -6.28
N GLY A 165 -12.71 18.99 -5.77
CA GLY A 165 -13.88 19.76 -5.35
C GLY A 165 -14.15 19.72 -3.85
N ALA A 166 -15.43 19.73 -3.47
CA ALA A 166 -15.84 19.87 -2.08
C ALA A 166 -15.61 18.60 -1.24
N ASN A 167 -15.71 17.44 -1.89
CA ASN A 167 -15.47 16.12 -1.29
C ASN A 167 -14.37 15.40 -2.10
N PRO A 168 -13.12 15.84 -1.98
CA PRO A 168 -12.05 15.28 -2.77
C PRO A 168 -11.74 13.86 -2.32
N ALA A 169 -11.45 12.99 -3.28
CA ALA A 169 -11.14 11.59 -3.04
C ALA A 169 -10.04 11.09 -3.98
N PHE A 170 -9.43 10.00 -3.60
CA PHE A 170 -8.52 9.24 -4.45
C PHE A 170 -8.88 7.76 -4.38
N GLU A 171 -9.05 7.12 -5.51
CA GLU A 171 -9.31 5.70 -5.61
C GLU A 171 -8.08 5.00 -6.16
N PRO A 172 -7.46 4.08 -5.40
CA PRO A 172 -6.39 3.25 -5.90
C PRO A 172 -6.92 2.29 -6.97
N ARG A 173 -6.06 1.88 -7.91
CA ARG A 173 -6.36 0.78 -8.82
C ARG A 173 -6.81 -0.47 -8.05
N GLU A 174 -7.64 -1.31 -8.69
CA GLU A 174 -8.33 -2.43 -8.02
C GLU A 174 -7.39 -3.38 -7.27
N ASP A 175 -6.25 -3.72 -7.87
CA ASP A 175 -5.29 -4.65 -7.27
C ASP A 175 -4.56 -4.09 -6.03
N HIS A 176 -4.62 -2.78 -5.80
CA HIS A 176 -4.01 -2.13 -4.64
C HIS A 176 -5.00 -1.77 -3.52
N LYS A 177 -6.31 -1.72 -3.77
CA LYS A 177 -7.34 -1.35 -2.76
C LYS A 177 -7.20 -2.12 -1.44
N GLY A 178 -7.01 -3.44 -1.55
CA GLY A 178 -6.82 -4.29 -0.37
C GLY A 178 -5.55 -3.96 0.42
N ASN A 179 -4.45 -3.61 -0.26
CA ASN A 179 -3.19 -3.21 0.39
C ASN A 179 -3.35 -1.85 1.07
N ALA A 180 -3.95 -0.87 0.38
CA ALA A 180 -4.22 0.45 0.93
C ALA A 180 -5.08 0.34 2.20
N SER A 181 -6.17 -0.43 2.17
CA SER A 181 -7.04 -0.67 3.33
C SER A 181 -6.28 -1.28 4.50
N ARG A 182 -5.48 -2.32 4.28
CA ARG A 182 -4.66 -2.94 5.33
C ARG A 182 -3.65 -1.97 5.94
N ALA A 183 -3.00 -1.15 5.11
CA ALA A 183 -2.04 -0.14 5.56
C ALA A 183 -2.72 0.95 6.41
N MET A 184 -3.92 1.39 6.02
CA MET A 184 -4.73 2.35 6.78
C MET A 184 -5.12 1.79 8.15
N PHE A 185 -5.67 0.58 8.20
CA PHE A 185 -6.02 -0.08 9.47
C PHE A 185 -4.79 -0.34 10.34
N TYR A 186 -3.68 -0.76 9.73
CA TYR A 186 -2.42 -0.97 10.44
C TYR A 186 -1.95 0.33 11.10
N PHE A 187 -1.87 1.42 10.35
CA PHE A 187 -1.40 2.69 10.90
C PHE A 187 -2.30 3.17 12.04
N TYR A 188 -3.61 3.16 11.83
CA TYR A 188 -4.57 3.55 12.88
C TYR A 188 -4.44 2.67 14.12
N ALA A 189 -4.30 1.37 13.97
CA ALA A 189 -4.10 0.44 15.07
C ALA A 189 -2.81 0.72 15.85
N MET A 190 -1.67 0.83 15.15
CA MET A 190 -0.35 0.92 15.77
C MET A 190 -0.02 2.32 16.29
N TYR A 191 -0.62 3.36 15.74
CA TYR A 191 -0.24 4.75 15.98
C TYR A 191 -1.43 5.65 16.35
N GLN A 192 -2.40 5.15 17.13
CA GLN A 192 -3.64 5.85 17.50
C GLN A 192 -3.43 7.29 17.99
N GLN A 193 -2.35 7.55 18.75
CA GLN A 193 -2.06 8.88 19.29
C GLN A 193 -1.51 9.86 18.25
N ALA A 194 -0.93 9.35 17.17
CA ALA A 194 -0.39 10.16 16.07
C ALA A 194 -1.39 10.32 14.93
N ALA A 195 -2.29 9.34 14.77
CA ALA A 195 -3.28 9.32 13.71
C ALA A 195 -4.28 10.46 13.86
N ASP A 196 -4.45 11.25 12.80
CA ASP A 196 -5.50 12.30 12.75
C ASP A 196 -6.88 11.65 12.74
N SER A 197 -7.69 11.95 13.76
CA SER A 197 -9.01 11.33 13.92
C SER A 197 -10.01 11.81 12.87
N ASN A 198 -9.92 13.04 12.41
CA ASN A 198 -10.83 13.56 11.38
C ASN A 198 -10.51 12.90 10.05
N PHE A 199 -9.22 12.72 9.73
CA PHE A 199 -8.82 11.97 8.53
C PHE A 199 -9.30 10.52 8.60
N TRP A 200 -9.14 9.86 9.76
CA TRP A 200 -9.66 8.50 9.94
C TRP A 200 -11.18 8.42 9.73
N ASP A 201 -11.92 9.37 10.25
CA ASP A 201 -13.39 9.41 10.11
C ASP A 201 -13.83 9.52 8.64
N THR A 202 -13.02 10.18 7.80
CA THR A 202 -13.30 10.26 6.35
C THR A 202 -12.96 8.97 5.59
N GLN A 203 -12.20 8.03 6.18
CA GLN A 203 -11.86 6.74 5.54
C GLN A 203 -12.93 5.65 5.77
N LYS A 204 -13.92 5.89 6.61
CA LYS A 204 -14.92 4.88 7.01
C LYS A 204 -16.08 4.74 6.03
N THR A 205 -16.15 5.56 5.06
CA THR A 205 -17.19 5.56 4.02
C THR A 205 -16.69 4.88 2.75
#